data_0c5ff1ff72e8aff26ee83e6ec4cf2bda
#
_entry.id   0c5ff1ff72e8aff26ee83e6ec4cf2bda
#
_cell.length_a   1.000
_cell.length_b   1.000
_cell.length_c   1.000
_cell.angle_alpha   90.00
_cell.angle_beta   90.00
_cell.angle_gamma   90.00
#
_symmetry.space_group_name_H-M   'P 1'
#
loop_
_entity.id
_entity.type
_entity.pdbx_description
1 polymer ?
#
loop_
_entity_poly.entity_id
_entity_poly.type
_entity_poly.pdbx_seq_one_letter_code
_entity_poly.pdbx_strand_id
1 'polypeptide(L)'
;MDYTEKQILQGKAVLFLGAGASYNCTDREKKRIGFTGNELLQKINEEFLGNTPNHLTLDFASTMAIQKAGRENFDLFIKELVCDFDPTNEHQLLSEFKWKAIFTTNYDEAIEKAYRENKSALQKIEKIISDNDSLQKVVVNPDKLPIVKIHGCISRPNDARTPLVISCSDYRRHQENRSSLYQYLKECLTSDLVIFYGYGLGDNNIVGILDDLEKEGVNRTRHIWLDPFMDEMYKDYWESKNLLCKVNNLYDFLSEIKSKQDSNILSLNNVLKNDSVISKLIPSNDRPSNELETYLLKQLLYVEMTDEIKRESDNYNNEIFYRGNAHGFSWIAKNLDFQRAIERTLEVELFENFEISNQLFNFLIINGYAGSGK
;
A
#
# COMPACT_ATOMS: atom_id res chain seq x y z
N MET A 1 5.14 -18.97 -3.91
CA MET A 1 5.05 -17.48 -3.83
C MET A 1 6.37 -16.87 -4.25
N ASP A 2 6.34 -15.93 -5.18
CA ASP A 2 7.56 -15.19 -5.55
C ASP A 2 7.86 -14.06 -4.51
N TYR A 3 9.00 -13.39 -4.69
CA TYR A 3 9.41 -12.30 -3.80
C TYR A 3 8.37 -11.16 -3.73
N THR A 4 7.78 -10.80 -4.88
CA THR A 4 6.77 -9.75 -5.01
C THR A 4 5.53 -10.06 -4.18
N GLU A 5 4.98 -11.25 -4.37
CA GLU A 5 3.81 -11.73 -3.65
C GLU A 5 4.03 -11.70 -2.14
N LYS A 6 5.22 -12.15 -1.69
CA LYS A 6 5.59 -12.10 -0.27
C LYS A 6 5.62 -10.67 0.28
N GLN A 7 6.22 -9.72 -0.44
CA GLN A 7 6.28 -8.32 0.01
C GLN A 7 4.89 -7.69 0.13
N ILE A 8 4.00 -7.98 -0.83
CA ILE A 8 2.61 -7.48 -0.80
C ILE A 8 1.85 -8.08 0.39
N LEU A 9 1.87 -9.39 0.54
CA LEU A 9 1.12 -10.08 1.59
C LEU A 9 1.64 -9.77 3.01
N GLN A 10 2.92 -9.43 3.14
CA GLN A 10 3.51 -8.99 4.41
C GLN A 10 3.27 -7.50 4.72
N GLY A 11 2.59 -6.77 3.85
CA GLY A 11 2.35 -5.34 4.03
C GLY A 11 3.61 -4.47 3.92
N LYS A 12 4.63 -4.94 3.21
CA LYS A 12 5.92 -4.25 3.03
C LYS A 12 6.03 -3.53 1.69
N ALA A 13 5.12 -3.82 0.76
CA ALA A 13 5.10 -3.16 -0.52
C ALA A 13 4.51 -1.75 -0.42
N VAL A 14 4.94 -0.90 -1.35
CA VAL A 14 4.48 0.48 -1.53
C VAL A 14 3.74 0.58 -2.86
N LEU A 15 2.60 1.26 -2.89
CA LEU A 15 1.91 1.61 -4.12
C LEU A 15 2.26 3.03 -4.55
N PHE A 16 2.44 3.22 -5.86
CA PHE A 16 2.51 4.53 -6.49
C PHE A 16 1.42 4.62 -7.57
N LEU A 17 0.40 5.44 -7.32
CA LEU A 17 -0.80 5.53 -8.15
C LEU A 17 -0.85 6.83 -8.92
N GLY A 18 -1.08 6.74 -10.22
CA GLY A 18 -1.29 7.90 -11.11
C GLY A 18 -2.72 8.00 -11.60
N ALA A 19 -2.97 8.90 -12.56
CA ALA A 19 -4.30 9.22 -13.10
C ALA A 19 -5.04 8.00 -13.64
N GLY A 20 -4.33 7.02 -14.20
CA GLY A 20 -4.93 5.76 -14.68
C GLY A 20 -5.61 4.94 -13.60
N ALA A 21 -5.19 5.06 -12.34
CA ALA A 21 -5.84 4.37 -11.22
C ALA A 21 -7.27 4.89 -10.99
N SER A 22 -7.54 6.16 -11.29
CA SER A 22 -8.88 6.77 -11.17
C SER A 22 -9.64 6.83 -12.51
N TYR A 23 -9.06 6.27 -13.60
CA TYR A 23 -9.65 6.36 -14.94
C TYR A 23 -11.07 5.79 -15.01
N ASN A 24 -11.33 4.68 -14.34
CA ASN A 24 -12.63 4.01 -14.31
C ASN A 24 -13.55 4.52 -13.17
N CYS A 25 -13.20 5.57 -12.45
CA CYS A 25 -14.07 6.17 -11.45
C CYS A 25 -15.37 6.65 -12.10
N THR A 26 -16.47 6.48 -11.37
CA THR A 26 -17.81 6.82 -11.83
C THR A 26 -18.43 7.91 -10.95
N ASP A 27 -19.49 8.57 -11.43
CA ASP A 27 -20.37 9.39 -10.60
C ASP A 27 -21.41 8.54 -9.87
N ARG A 28 -22.32 9.20 -9.17
CA ARG A 28 -23.43 8.55 -8.44
C ARG A 28 -24.39 7.79 -9.37
N GLU A 29 -24.45 8.17 -10.64
CA GLU A 29 -25.27 7.50 -11.67
C GLU A 29 -24.54 6.33 -12.33
N LYS A 30 -23.34 6.00 -11.85
CA LYS A 30 -22.43 4.97 -12.40
C LYS A 30 -21.91 5.24 -13.81
N LYS A 31 -21.97 6.50 -14.25
CA LYS A 31 -21.31 6.94 -15.47
C LYS A 31 -19.83 7.19 -15.21
N ARG A 32 -18.95 6.68 -16.09
CA ARG A 32 -17.51 6.95 -16.01
C ARG A 32 -17.23 8.45 -16.14
N ILE A 33 -16.56 9.01 -15.18
CA ILE A 33 -16.12 10.42 -15.13
C ILE A 33 -14.61 10.57 -14.93
N GLY A 34 -13.90 9.46 -14.65
CA GLY A 34 -12.44 9.47 -14.56
C GLY A 34 -11.80 9.78 -15.92
N PHE A 35 -10.60 10.33 -15.90
CA PHE A 35 -9.88 10.79 -17.09
C PHE A 35 -8.36 10.61 -16.95
N THR A 36 -7.68 10.57 -18.08
CA THR A 36 -6.21 10.59 -18.20
C THR A 36 -5.67 12.01 -18.16
N GLY A 37 -4.35 12.16 -18.04
CA GLY A 37 -3.69 13.48 -18.17
C GLY A 37 -3.97 14.18 -19.51
N ASN A 38 -4.07 13.42 -20.61
CA ASN A 38 -4.41 13.97 -21.93
C ASN A 38 -5.87 14.45 -22.00
N GLU A 39 -6.80 13.70 -21.41
CA GLU A 39 -8.20 14.12 -21.32
C GLU A 39 -8.36 15.34 -20.40
N LEU A 40 -7.56 15.44 -19.32
CA LEU A 40 -7.51 16.65 -18.48
C LEU A 40 -7.00 17.86 -19.27
N LEU A 41 -5.93 17.68 -20.05
CA LEU A 41 -5.42 18.72 -20.94
C LEU A 41 -6.52 19.22 -21.90
N GLN A 42 -7.28 18.29 -22.49
CA GLN A 42 -8.38 18.65 -23.38
C GLN A 42 -9.46 19.47 -22.64
N LYS A 43 -9.87 19.04 -21.45
CA LYS A 43 -10.86 19.76 -20.62
C LYS A 43 -10.38 21.19 -20.26
N ILE A 44 -9.11 21.36 -19.92
CA ILE A 44 -8.51 22.67 -19.64
C ILE A 44 -8.51 23.56 -20.90
N ASN A 45 -8.18 22.98 -22.05
CA ASN A 45 -8.21 23.71 -23.31
C ASN A 45 -9.62 24.19 -23.69
N GLU A 46 -10.61 23.31 -23.54
CA GLU A 46 -12.02 23.63 -23.84
C GLU A 46 -12.54 24.75 -22.92
N GLU A 47 -12.27 24.67 -21.60
CA GLU A 47 -12.79 25.63 -20.64
C GLU A 47 -12.09 26.99 -20.70
N PHE A 48 -10.77 27.00 -20.77
CA PHE A 48 -10.01 28.26 -20.60
C PHE A 48 -9.38 28.80 -21.87
N LEU A 49 -8.99 27.93 -22.82
CA LEU A 49 -8.12 28.32 -23.91
C LEU A 49 -8.81 28.38 -25.29
N GLY A 50 -10.05 27.89 -25.41
CA GLY A 50 -10.86 28.03 -26.60
C GLY A 50 -10.33 27.27 -27.80
N ASN A 51 -10.11 25.96 -27.68
CA ASN A 51 -9.66 25.07 -28.77
C ASN A 51 -8.34 25.48 -29.44
N THR A 52 -7.33 25.77 -28.62
CA THR A 52 -5.97 26.02 -29.15
C THR A 52 -5.32 24.74 -29.73
N PRO A 53 -4.31 24.88 -30.61
CA PRO A 53 -3.72 23.74 -31.31
C PRO A 53 -3.14 22.68 -30.38
N ASN A 54 -3.21 21.40 -30.78
CA ASN A 54 -2.88 20.16 -30.07
C ASN A 54 -1.39 19.98 -29.64
N HIS A 55 -0.64 21.04 -29.42
CA HIS A 55 0.80 20.97 -29.13
C HIS A 55 1.18 21.39 -27.69
N LEU A 56 0.20 21.69 -26.84
CA LEU A 56 0.48 22.13 -25.49
C LEU A 56 0.67 20.91 -24.59
N THR A 57 1.65 20.99 -23.69
CA THR A 57 1.76 20.06 -22.55
C THR A 57 0.78 20.46 -21.45
N LEU A 58 0.40 19.51 -20.57
CA LEU A 58 -0.57 19.76 -19.50
C LEU A 58 -0.13 20.89 -18.57
N ASP A 59 1.14 20.92 -18.20
CA ASP A 59 1.72 21.94 -17.32
C ASP A 59 1.72 23.33 -17.95
N PHE A 60 1.99 23.43 -19.25
CA PHE A 60 1.97 24.70 -19.97
C PHE A 60 0.55 25.20 -20.19
N ALA A 61 -0.39 24.32 -20.60
CA ALA A 61 -1.81 24.68 -20.75
C ALA A 61 -2.39 25.15 -19.40
N SER A 62 -2.07 24.47 -18.31
CA SER A 62 -2.46 24.85 -16.96
C SER A 62 -1.88 26.22 -16.57
N THR A 63 -0.63 26.50 -16.93
CA THR A 63 0.00 27.81 -16.70
C THR A 63 -0.77 28.93 -17.39
N MET A 64 -1.14 28.71 -18.68
CA MET A 64 -1.91 29.69 -19.44
C MET A 64 -3.33 29.88 -18.89
N ALA A 65 -3.99 28.79 -18.52
CA ALA A 65 -5.32 28.82 -17.90
C ALA A 65 -5.32 29.60 -16.57
N ILE A 66 -4.34 29.36 -15.71
CA ILE A 66 -4.14 30.09 -14.45
C ILE A 66 -3.88 31.58 -14.73
N GLN A 67 -3.07 31.91 -15.71
CA GLN A 67 -2.82 33.30 -16.07
C GLN A 67 -4.10 34.03 -16.56
N LYS A 68 -4.97 33.30 -17.26
CA LYS A 68 -6.22 33.86 -17.84
C LYS A 68 -7.35 33.98 -16.79
N ALA A 69 -7.55 32.94 -15.97
CA ALA A 69 -8.70 32.82 -15.06
C ALA A 69 -8.37 33.11 -13.59
N GLY A 70 -7.09 33.17 -13.23
CA GLY A 70 -6.62 33.18 -11.86
C GLY A 70 -6.54 31.79 -11.23
N ARG A 71 -5.64 31.63 -10.26
CA ARG A 71 -5.36 30.35 -9.59
C ARG A 71 -6.58 29.78 -8.90
N GLU A 72 -7.33 30.60 -8.20
CA GLU A 72 -8.50 30.17 -7.44
C GLU A 72 -9.57 29.52 -8.33
N ASN A 73 -9.93 30.19 -9.44
CA ASN A 73 -10.91 29.66 -10.39
C ASN A 73 -10.42 28.38 -11.07
N PHE A 74 -9.14 28.32 -11.36
CA PHE A 74 -8.55 27.10 -11.93
C PHE A 74 -8.58 25.92 -10.95
N ASP A 75 -8.21 26.12 -9.69
CA ASP A 75 -8.24 25.07 -8.66
C ASP A 75 -9.68 24.63 -8.36
N LEU A 76 -10.67 25.52 -8.40
CA LEU A 76 -12.09 25.17 -8.30
C LEU A 76 -12.54 24.31 -9.46
N PHE A 77 -12.15 24.65 -10.68
CA PHE A 77 -12.44 23.82 -11.87
C PHE A 77 -11.86 22.40 -11.72
N ILE A 78 -10.59 22.26 -11.33
CA ILE A 78 -9.99 20.94 -11.07
C ILE A 78 -10.76 20.18 -10.00
N LYS A 79 -11.15 20.86 -8.92
CA LYS A 79 -11.95 20.24 -7.84
C LYS A 79 -13.29 19.75 -8.36
N GLU A 80 -14.01 20.53 -9.14
CA GLU A 80 -15.30 20.13 -9.72
C GLU A 80 -15.21 18.91 -10.62
N LEU A 81 -14.10 18.77 -11.36
CA LEU A 81 -13.86 17.62 -12.23
C LEU A 81 -13.71 16.28 -11.46
N VAL A 82 -13.21 16.30 -10.22
CA VAL A 82 -12.81 15.07 -9.52
C VAL A 82 -13.49 14.85 -8.15
N CYS A 83 -14.30 15.79 -7.67
CA CYS A 83 -14.91 15.73 -6.33
C CYS A 83 -15.93 14.59 -6.16
N ASP A 84 -16.58 14.17 -7.23
CA ASP A 84 -17.65 13.17 -7.24
C ASP A 84 -17.16 11.78 -7.62
N PHE A 85 -15.85 11.53 -7.67
CA PHE A 85 -15.31 10.22 -8.00
C PHE A 85 -15.76 9.17 -6.99
N ASP A 86 -16.50 8.17 -7.48
CA ASP A 86 -16.76 6.92 -6.76
C ASP A 86 -15.62 5.95 -6.99
N PRO A 87 -15.18 5.23 -5.93
CA PRO A 87 -14.08 4.29 -6.05
C PRO A 87 -14.44 3.12 -6.97
N THR A 88 -13.44 2.62 -7.69
CA THR A 88 -13.55 1.42 -8.52
C THR A 88 -13.40 0.14 -7.69
N ASN A 89 -13.65 -1.02 -8.30
CA ASN A 89 -13.38 -2.33 -7.67
C ASN A 89 -11.89 -2.50 -7.33
N GLU A 90 -11.00 -1.89 -8.12
CA GLU A 90 -9.55 -1.88 -7.84
C GLU A 90 -9.25 -1.15 -6.54
N HIS A 91 -9.87 0.02 -6.31
CA HIS A 91 -9.73 0.77 -5.06
C HIS A 91 -10.29 0.01 -3.85
N GLN A 92 -11.40 -0.71 -4.04
CA GLN A 92 -11.96 -1.56 -2.98
C GLN A 92 -11.00 -2.71 -2.65
N LEU A 93 -10.53 -3.43 -3.67
CA LEU A 93 -9.65 -4.59 -3.47
C LEU A 93 -8.29 -4.20 -2.86
N LEU A 94 -7.70 -3.07 -3.29
CA LEU A 94 -6.43 -2.63 -2.72
C LEU A 94 -6.53 -2.33 -1.22
N SER A 95 -7.70 -1.92 -0.72
CA SER A 95 -7.92 -1.67 0.70
C SER A 95 -7.95 -2.94 1.56
N GLU A 96 -8.12 -4.10 0.94
CA GLU A 96 -8.09 -5.42 1.58
C GLU A 96 -6.68 -6.01 1.71
N PHE A 97 -5.66 -5.26 1.31
CA PHE A 97 -4.26 -5.58 1.55
C PHE A 97 -3.65 -4.59 2.53
N LYS A 98 -2.58 -5.01 3.21
CA LYS A 98 -1.74 -4.09 3.99
C LYS A 98 -0.66 -3.50 3.08
N TRP A 99 -0.46 -2.20 3.19
CA TRP A 99 0.56 -1.46 2.46
C TRP A 99 1.46 -0.70 3.44
N LYS A 100 2.72 -0.55 3.10
CA LYS A 100 3.64 0.32 3.85
C LYS A 100 3.30 1.79 3.64
N ALA A 101 2.99 2.17 2.40
CA ALA A 101 2.55 3.51 2.01
C ALA A 101 1.82 3.46 0.66
N ILE A 102 0.97 4.44 0.41
CA ILE A 102 0.44 4.74 -0.93
C ILE A 102 0.88 6.14 -1.29
N PHE A 103 1.65 6.28 -2.37
CA PHE A 103 1.93 7.58 -3.00
C PHE A 103 0.98 7.80 -4.17
N THR A 104 0.58 9.05 -4.38
CA THR A 104 -0.23 9.36 -5.56
C THR A 104 0.01 10.79 -6.04
N THR A 105 -0.07 10.95 -7.36
CA THR A 105 -0.12 12.25 -8.03
C THR A 105 -1.56 12.73 -8.25
N ASN A 106 -2.55 11.90 -7.93
CA ASN A 106 -3.97 12.21 -8.15
C ASN A 106 -4.49 13.22 -7.12
N TYR A 107 -5.31 14.13 -7.58
CA TYR A 107 -5.94 15.16 -6.74
C TYR A 107 -7.22 14.69 -6.04
N ASP A 108 -7.91 13.67 -6.61
CA ASP A 108 -9.16 13.11 -6.10
C ASP A 108 -9.03 12.40 -4.75
N GLU A 109 -10.15 11.99 -4.18
CA GLU A 109 -10.23 11.26 -2.92
C GLU A 109 -10.86 9.85 -3.07
N ALA A 110 -10.75 9.23 -4.26
CA ALA A 110 -11.33 7.92 -4.53
C ALA A 110 -10.74 6.81 -3.62
N ILE A 111 -9.42 6.85 -3.40
CA ILE A 111 -8.73 5.90 -2.51
C ILE A 111 -9.26 6.06 -1.08
N GLU A 112 -9.29 7.30 -0.58
CA GLU A 112 -9.76 7.60 0.77
C GLU A 112 -11.22 7.19 0.97
N LYS A 113 -12.05 7.36 -0.06
CA LYS A 113 -13.43 6.94 -0.05
C LYS A 113 -13.55 5.41 0.00
N ALA A 114 -12.75 4.69 -0.79
CA ALA A 114 -12.71 3.23 -0.77
C ALA A 114 -12.39 2.68 0.62
N TYR A 115 -11.33 3.18 1.27
CA TYR A 115 -10.97 2.76 2.62
C TYR A 115 -12.03 3.07 3.68
N ARG A 116 -12.75 4.17 3.53
CA ARG A 116 -13.81 4.56 4.46
C ARG A 116 -15.06 3.69 4.30
N GLU A 117 -15.39 3.30 3.07
CA GLU A 117 -16.61 2.57 2.75
C GLU A 117 -16.44 1.05 2.81
N ASN A 118 -15.24 0.53 2.57
CA ASN A 118 -14.97 -0.89 2.62
C ASN A 118 -14.78 -1.38 4.06
N LYS A 119 -15.74 -2.16 4.55
CA LYS A 119 -15.67 -2.78 5.89
C LYS A 119 -14.54 -3.80 6.05
N SER A 120 -14.00 -4.30 4.94
CA SER A 120 -12.87 -5.24 4.90
C SER A 120 -11.53 -4.53 4.82
N ALA A 121 -11.48 -3.20 4.87
CA ALA A 121 -10.24 -2.45 4.84
C ALA A 121 -9.36 -2.78 6.05
N LEU A 122 -8.08 -3.11 5.80
CA LEU A 122 -7.16 -3.62 6.81
C LEU A 122 -6.42 -2.54 7.60
N GLN A 123 -6.43 -1.29 7.14
CA GLN A 123 -5.69 -0.19 7.75
C GLN A 123 -6.53 1.09 7.81
N LYS A 124 -6.24 1.94 8.79
CA LYS A 124 -6.78 3.30 8.85
C LYS A 124 -5.89 4.24 8.07
N ILE A 125 -6.46 4.95 7.13
CA ILE A 125 -5.73 5.90 6.30
C ILE A 125 -5.45 7.21 7.02
N GLU A 126 -4.29 7.78 6.73
CA GLU A 126 -3.92 9.15 7.09
C GLU A 126 -3.41 9.88 5.86
N LYS A 127 -4.09 10.93 5.49
CA LYS A 127 -3.75 11.72 4.31
C LYS A 127 -2.61 12.69 4.62
N ILE A 128 -1.53 12.62 3.83
CA ILE A 128 -0.32 13.44 3.96
C ILE A 128 -0.15 14.25 2.68
N ILE A 129 -0.19 15.57 2.80
CA ILE A 129 -0.15 16.49 1.64
C ILE A 129 1.06 17.42 1.74
N SER A 130 1.57 17.64 2.94
CA SER A 130 2.64 18.59 3.21
C SER A 130 3.57 18.14 4.35
N ASP A 131 4.70 18.82 4.50
CA ASP A 131 5.65 18.62 5.59
C ASP A 131 5.04 18.92 6.97
N ASN A 132 3.94 19.69 7.03
CA ASN A 132 3.22 19.97 8.27
C ASN A 132 2.32 18.81 8.72
N ASP A 133 2.02 17.87 7.84
CA ASP A 133 1.28 16.67 8.20
C ASP A 133 2.23 15.69 8.90
N SER A 134 1.75 15.01 9.92
CA SER A 134 2.60 14.21 10.82
C SER A 134 3.02 12.85 10.19
N LEU A 135 3.69 12.87 9.03
CA LEU A 135 4.11 11.66 8.31
C LEU A 135 4.82 10.65 9.22
N GLN A 136 5.82 11.07 9.99
CA GLN A 136 6.58 10.18 10.86
C GLN A 136 5.71 9.48 11.92
N LYS A 137 4.70 10.16 12.47
CA LYS A 137 3.77 9.55 13.44
C LYS A 137 2.87 8.50 12.80
N VAL A 138 2.63 8.61 11.50
CA VAL A 138 1.83 7.64 10.74
C VAL A 138 2.68 6.44 10.38
N VAL A 139 3.87 6.66 9.85
CA VAL A 139 4.79 5.59 9.40
C VAL A 139 5.20 4.63 10.51
N VAL A 140 5.34 5.11 11.75
CA VAL A 140 5.70 4.24 12.90
C VAL A 140 4.52 3.44 13.45
N ASN A 141 3.29 3.69 13.00
CA ASN A 141 2.09 2.99 13.47
C ASN A 141 1.62 1.99 12.40
N PRO A 142 1.74 0.67 12.63
CA PRO A 142 1.41 -0.35 11.63
C PRO A 142 -0.08 -0.44 11.28
N ASP A 143 -0.97 0.14 12.12
CA ASP A 143 -2.40 0.16 11.86
C ASP A 143 -2.83 1.37 11.00
N LYS A 144 -1.90 2.28 10.75
CA LYS A 144 -2.12 3.46 9.94
C LYS A 144 -1.42 3.32 8.59
N LEU A 145 -2.09 3.79 7.55
CA LEU A 145 -1.56 3.83 6.21
C LEU A 145 -1.38 5.28 5.76
N PRO A 146 -0.17 5.76 5.52
CA PRO A 146 0.03 7.06 4.92
C PRO A 146 -0.37 7.03 3.43
N ILE A 147 -1.35 7.88 3.08
CA ILE A 147 -1.65 8.23 1.68
C ILE A 147 -0.97 9.56 1.39
N VAL A 148 0.15 9.49 0.67
CA VAL A 148 1.02 10.63 0.39
C VAL A 148 0.66 11.25 -0.96
N LYS A 149 0.00 12.40 -0.94
CA LYS A 149 -0.47 13.12 -2.13
C LYS A 149 0.55 14.18 -2.55
N ILE A 150 1.57 13.72 -3.27
CA ILE A 150 2.73 14.56 -3.61
C ILE A 150 2.40 15.73 -4.53
N HIS A 151 1.32 15.65 -5.31
CA HIS A 151 0.83 16.75 -6.16
C HIS A 151 -0.32 17.55 -5.53
N GLY A 152 -0.60 17.35 -4.24
CA GLY A 152 -1.69 18.02 -3.56
C GLY A 152 -3.02 17.28 -3.61
N CYS A 153 -4.06 17.87 -3.08
CA CYS A 153 -5.39 17.27 -2.96
C CYS A 153 -6.49 18.31 -3.03
N ILE A 154 -7.61 17.95 -3.65
CA ILE A 154 -8.81 18.82 -3.73
C ILE A 154 -9.44 19.11 -2.36
N SER A 155 -9.08 18.38 -1.31
CA SER A 155 -9.52 18.71 0.07
C SER A 155 -8.87 19.97 0.62
N ARG A 156 -7.77 20.44 0.02
CA ARG A 156 -7.10 21.71 0.32
C ARG A 156 -6.92 22.55 -0.95
N PRO A 157 -8.00 22.84 -1.69
CA PRO A 157 -7.91 23.71 -2.84
C PRO A 157 -7.48 25.09 -2.32
N ASN A 158 -6.80 25.87 -3.09
CA ASN A 158 -6.38 27.22 -2.73
C ASN A 158 -5.43 27.32 -1.50
N ASP A 159 -4.83 26.22 -1.05
CA ASP A 159 -3.76 26.30 -0.08
C ASP A 159 -2.49 26.85 -0.75
N ALA A 160 -2.22 28.13 -0.54
CA ALA A 160 -1.06 28.79 -1.13
C ALA A 160 0.29 28.16 -0.72
N ARG A 161 0.33 27.42 0.40
CA ARG A 161 1.55 26.72 0.85
C ARG A 161 1.75 25.38 0.15
N THR A 162 0.65 24.72 -0.20
CA THR A 162 0.67 23.39 -0.84
C THR A 162 -0.30 23.32 -2.01
N PRO A 163 -0.09 24.20 -3.04
CA PRO A 163 -0.96 24.24 -4.20
C PRO A 163 -0.96 22.89 -4.95
N LEU A 164 -1.96 22.66 -5.79
CA LEU A 164 -1.94 21.53 -6.72
C LEU A 164 -0.73 21.68 -7.65
N VAL A 165 0.07 20.63 -7.79
CA VAL A 165 1.23 20.62 -8.71
C VAL A 165 0.73 20.27 -10.10
N ILE A 166 0.52 21.28 -10.94
CA ILE A 166 -0.05 21.12 -12.28
C ILE A 166 0.53 22.11 -13.32
N SER A 167 0.93 23.32 -12.89
CA SER A 167 1.54 24.31 -13.79
C SER A 167 3.07 24.16 -13.85
N CYS A 168 3.69 24.77 -14.87
CA CYS A 168 5.15 24.80 -14.99
C CYS A 168 5.86 25.37 -13.74
N SER A 169 5.25 26.36 -13.10
CA SER A 169 5.79 26.94 -11.86
C SER A 169 5.64 26.00 -10.68
N ASP A 170 4.54 25.25 -10.59
CA ASP A 170 4.32 24.28 -9.52
C ASP A 170 5.32 23.13 -9.62
N TYR A 171 5.54 22.59 -10.83
CA TYR A 171 6.53 21.54 -11.07
C TYR A 171 7.95 21.97 -10.70
N ARG A 172 8.34 23.24 -10.96
CA ARG A 172 9.64 23.76 -10.55
C ARG A 172 9.80 23.88 -9.04
N ARG A 173 8.71 24.07 -8.31
CA ARG A 173 8.69 24.24 -6.85
C ARG A 173 8.01 23.09 -6.12
N HIS A 174 7.93 21.91 -6.76
CA HIS A 174 7.18 20.74 -6.27
C HIS A 174 7.59 20.29 -4.87
N GLN A 175 8.84 20.51 -4.44
CA GLN A 175 9.34 20.15 -3.11
C GLN A 175 9.07 21.22 -2.04
N GLU A 176 8.62 22.42 -2.40
CA GLU A 176 8.29 23.44 -1.40
C GLU A 176 7.17 22.93 -0.48
N ASN A 177 7.44 22.90 0.82
CA ASN A 177 6.57 22.34 1.86
C ASN A 177 6.21 20.84 1.69
N ARG A 178 6.98 20.10 0.87
CA ARG A 178 6.83 18.67 0.60
C ARG A 178 8.16 17.92 0.59
N SER A 179 9.23 18.52 1.08
CA SER A 179 10.56 17.94 1.04
C SER A 179 10.65 16.61 1.77
N SER A 180 9.99 16.47 2.91
CA SER A 180 9.93 15.21 3.68
C SER A 180 9.14 14.12 2.94
N LEU A 181 8.15 14.48 2.13
CA LEU A 181 7.37 13.53 1.34
C LEU A 181 8.22 12.94 0.20
N TYR A 182 8.97 13.79 -0.50
CA TYR A 182 9.87 13.33 -1.56
C TYR A 182 11.06 12.54 -0.99
N GLN A 183 11.58 12.94 0.18
CA GLN A 183 12.59 12.18 0.90
C GLN A 183 12.06 10.77 1.26
N TYR A 184 10.86 10.68 1.80
CA TYR A 184 10.23 9.39 2.13
C TYR A 184 9.98 8.53 0.87
N LEU A 185 9.59 9.14 -0.25
CA LEU A 185 9.48 8.43 -1.53
C LEU A 185 10.84 7.87 -1.96
N LYS A 186 11.92 8.67 -1.88
CA LYS A 186 13.28 8.23 -2.20
C LYS A 186 13.71 7.06 -1.30
N GLU A 187 13.42 7.11 -0.01
CA GLU A 187 13.69 6.01 0.93
C GLU A 187 12.93 4.73 0.54
N CYS A 188 11.64 4.84 0.21
CA CYS A 188 10.86 3.70 -0.25
C CYS A 188 11.40 3.12 -1.58
N LEU A 189 11.77 3.98 -2.53
CA LEU A 189 12.37 3.55 -3.80
C LEU A 189 13.76 2.93 -3.64
N THR A 190 14.44 3.19 -2.52
CA THR A 190 15.74 2.60 -2.22
C THR A 190 15.60 1.22 -1.58
N SER A 191 14.70 1.07 -0.63
CA SER A 191 14.66 -0.09 0.28
C SER A 191 13.49 -1.03 0.10
N ASP A 192 12.39 -0.58 -0.54
CA ASP A 192 11.15 -1.33 -0.61
C ASP A 192 10.78 -1.72 -2.04
N LEU A 193 9.85 -2.68 -2.17
CA LEU A 193 9.18 -2.94 -3.43
C LEU A 193 8.14 -1.85 -3.69
N VAL A 194 8.32 -1.08 -4.76
CA VAL A 194 7.33 -0.10 -5.23
C VAL A 194 6.61 -0.63 -6.46
N ILE A 195 5.29 -0.53 -6.47
CA ILE A 195 4.43 -0.93 -7.58
C ILE A 195 3.79 0.33 -8.14
N PHE A 196 4.15 0.68 -9.36
CA PHE A 196 3.55 1.78 -10.12
C PHE A 196 2.33 1.27 -10.88
N TYR A 197 1.20 1.97 -10.75
CA TYR A 197 -0.02 1.67 -11.50
C TYR A 197 -0.75 2.93 -11.93
N GLY A 198 -1.24 2.92 -13.16
CA GLY A 198 -1.95 4.07 -13.73
C GLY A 198 -1.10 5.34 -13.83
N TYR A 199 0.21 5.19 -13.76
CA TYR A 199 1.20 6.26 -13.79
C TYR A 199 2.09 6.07 -15.02
N GLY A 200 2.03 7.05 -15.94
CA GLY A 200 2.71 6.95 -17.24
C GLY A 200 4.22 7.19 -17.21
N LEU A 201 4.84 7.31 -16.01
CA LEU A 201 6.27 7.59 -15.84
C LEU A 201 6.76 8.81 -16.65
N GLY A 202 5.87 9.76 -16.92
CA GLY A 202 6.18 11.00 -17.66
C GLY A 202 6.54 12.20 -16.78
N ASP A 203 6.45 12.08 -15.46
CA ASP A 203 6.82 13.13 -14.52
C ASP A 203 8.32 13.14 -14.29
N ASN A 204 9.01 14.14 -14.81
CA ASN A 204 10.44 14.29 -14.69
C ASN A 204 10.95 14.35 -13.25
N ASN A 205 10.13 14.79 -12.30
CA ASN A 205 10.53 14.86 -10.90
C ASN A 205 10.64 13.47 -10.28
N ILE A 206 9.76 12.55 -10.64
CA ILE A 206 9.77 11.16 -10.16
C ILE A 206 10.79 10.33 -10.93
N VAL A 207 10.84 10.48 -12.25
CA VAL A 207 11.85 9.82 -13.11
C VAL A 207 13.26 10.25 -12.69
N GLY A 208 13.45 11.54 -12.36
CA GLY A 208 14.72 12.06 -11.85
C GLY A 208 15.19 11.35 -10.56
N ILE A 209 14.29 10.99 -9.66
CA ILE A 209 14.66 10.21 -8.46
C ILE A 209 15.14 8.80 -8.87
N LEU A 210 14.47 8.14 -9.81
CA LEU A 210 14.87 6.83 -10.32
C LEU A 210 16.25 6.88 -11.00
N ASP A 211 16.50 7.91 -11.81
CA ASP A 211 17.78 8.14 -12.49
C ASP A 211 18.91 8.44 -11.50
N ASP A 212 18.65 9.20 -10.45
CA ASP A 212 19.64 9.49 -9.41
C ASP A 212 20.00 8.23 -8.61
N LEU A 213 19.02 7.40 -8.26
CA LEU A 213 19.26 6.12 -7.59
C LEU A 213 20.07 5.15 -8.47
N GLU A 214 19.85 5.19 -9.79
CA GLU A 214 20.67 4.40 -10.74
C GLU A 214 22.13 4.87 -10.75
N LYS A 215 22.36 6.19 -10.82
CA LYS A 215 23.70 6.77 -10.80
C LYS A 215 24.46 6.52 -9.49
N GLU A 216 23.74 6.53 -8.37
CA GLU A 216 24.31 6.23 -7.05
C GLU A 216 24.77 4.77 -6.93
N GLY A 217 24.46 3.90 -7.91
CA GLY A 217 24.85 2.50 -7.93
C GLY A 217 24.24 1.68 -6.79
N VAL A 218 23.14 2.15 -6.23
CA VAL A 218 22.45 1.48 -5.12
C VAL A 218 21.87 0.16 -5.61
N ASN A 219 22.27 -0.94 -4.97
CA ASN A 219 21.67 -2.24 -5.22
C ASN A 219 20.27 -2.22 -4.60
N ARG A 220 19.25 -1.98 -5.43
CA ARG A 220 17.86 -1.81 -5.01
C ARG A 220 16.97 -2.95 -5.49
N THR A 221 15.86 -3.14 -4.79
CA THR A 221 14.79 -4.02 -5.22
C THR A 221 14.27 -3.59 -6.61
N ARG A 222 14.03 -4.55 -7.49
CA ARG A 222 13.40 -4.29 -8.78
C ARG A 222 11.94 -3.91 -8.55
N HIS A 223 11.55 -2.70 -8.95
CA HIS A 223 10.18 -2.21 -8.81
C HIS A 223 9.29 -2.79 -9.92
N ILE A 224 7.98 -2.68 -9.76
CA ILE A 224 7.01 -3.17 -10.75
C ILE A 224 6.30 -1.98 -11.39
N TRP A 225 6.15 -2.02 -12.70
CA TRP A 225 5.25 -1.16 -13.43
C TRP A 225 4.12 -1.98 -14.05
N LEU A 226 2.90 -1.75 -13.56
CA LEU A 226 1.68 -2.36 -14.07
C LEU A 226 1.00 -1.37 -15.02
N ASP A 227 0.81 -1.79 -16.26
CA ASP A 227 0.06 -1.02 -17.25
C ASP A 227 -0.65 -2.00 -18.20
N PRO A 228 -2.00 -1.97 -18.28
CA PRO A 228 -2.74 -2.85 -19.20
C PRO A 228 -2.54 -2.52 -20.68
N PHE A 229 -2.03 -1.33 -21.01
CA PHE A 229 -1.84 -0.82 -22.37
C PHE A 229 -0.37 -0.58 -22.72
N MET A 230 0.54 -1.28 -22.05
CA MET A 230 1.98 -1.10 -22.19
C MET A 230 2.46 -1.36 -23.62
N ASP A 231 3.14 -0.38 -24.20
CA ASP A 231 3.85 -0.52 -25.47
C ASP A 231 5.21 -1.22 -25.25
N GLU A 232 5.58 -2.15 -26.17
CA GLU A 232 6.83 -2.91 -26.04
C GLU A 232 8.09 -2.02 -26.05
N MET A 233 8.08 -0.92 -26.80
CA MET A 233 9.22 0.00 -26.87
C MET A 233 9.45 0.68 -25.50
N TYR A 234 8.37 1.08 -24.83
CA TYR A 234 8.44 1.62 -23.47
C TYR A 234 8.85 0.56 -22.46
N LYS A 235 8.38 -0.67 -22.62
CA LYS A 235 8.75 -1.80 -21.78
C LYS A 235 10.25 -2.02 -21.74
N ASP A 236 10.89 -2.14 -22.91
CA ASP A 236 12.33 -2.36 -23.01
C ASP A 236 13.13 -1.24 -22.34
N TYR A 237 12.70 0.01 -22.53
CA TYR A 237 13.33 1.16 -21.90
C TYR A 237 13.25 1.09 -20.39
N TRP A 238 12.06 0.84 -19.82
CA TRP A 238 11.87 0.83 -18.37
C TRP A 238 12.46 -0.41 -17.71
N GLU A 239 12.47 -1.55 -18.41
CA GLU A 239 13.17 -2.74 -17.92
C GLU A 239 14.68 -2.50 -17.81
N SER A 240 15.27 -1.72 -18.72
CA SER A 240 16.67 -1.30 -18.61
C SER A 240 16.93 -0.41 -17.38
N LYS A 241 15.91 0.25 -16.84
CA LYS A 241 15.94 1.11 -15.64
C LYS A 241 15.59 0.36 -14.33
N ASN A 242 15.70 -0.95 -14.33
CA ASN A 242 15.40 -1.82 -13.17
C ASN A 242 13.92 -1.84 -12.76
N LEU A 243 12.99 -1.62 -13.71
CA LEU A 243 11.58 -1.89 -13.51
C LEU A 243 11.19 -3.25 -14.10
N LEU A 244 10.34 -4.00 -13.43
CA LEU A 244 9.69 -5.19 -13.98
C LEU A 244 8.35 -4.76 -14.56
N CYS A 245 8.27 -4.73 -15.87
CA CYS A 245 7.07 -4.33 -16.59
C CYS A 245 6.09 -5.51 -16.72
N LYS A 246 4.84 -5.31 -16.30
CA LYS A 246 3.78 -6.31 -16.40
C LYS A 246 2.55 -5.71 -17.10
N VAL A 247 2.12 -6.36 -18.20
CA VAL A 247 0.86 -6.00 -18.88
C VAL A 247 -0.29 -6.60 -18.08
N ASN A 248 -0.81 -5.84 -17.14
CA ASN A 248 -1.93 -6.25 -16.30
C ASN A 248 -2.61 -5.01 -15.67
N ASN A 249 -3.86 -5.16 -15.25
CA ASN A 249 -4.50 -4.16 -14.39
C ASN A 249 -4.30 -4.53 -12.90
N LEU A 250 -4.52 -3.55 -12.03
CA LEU A 250 -4.28 -3.73 -10.60
C LEU A 250 -5.26 -4.72 -9.97
N TYR A 251 -6.52 -4.73 -10.43
CA TYR A 251 -7.53 -5.64 -9.90
C TYR A 251 -7.17 -7.11 -10.14
N ASP A 252 -6.84 -7.48 -11.39
CA ASP A 252 -6.49 -8.85 -11.73
C ASP A 252 -5.18 -9.27 -11.05
N PHE A 253 -4.19 -8.37 -11.01
CA PHE A 253 -2.92 -8.61 -10.33
C PHE A 253 -3.13 -8.91 -8.83
N LEU A 254 -3.90 -8.09 -8.12
CA LEU A 254 -4.17 -8.30 -6.70
C LEU A 254 -5.09 -9.51 -6.46
N SER A 255 -6.06 -9.75 -7.34
CA SER A 255 -6.96 -10.91 -7.25
C SER A 255 -6.19 -12.23 -7.38
N GLU A 256 -5.20 -12.29 -8.28
CA GLU A 256 -4.33 -13.45 -8.41
C GLU A 256 -3.54 -13.70 -7.12
N ILE A 257 -2.95 -12.65 -6.54
CA ILE A 257 -2.21 -12.75 -5.26
C ILE A 257 -3.13 -13.21 -4.14
N LYS A 258 -4.33 -12.63 -4.05
CA LYS A 258 -5.33 -13.00 -3.04
C LYS A 258 -5.76 -14.46 -3.16
N SER A 259 -5.98 -14.95 -4.38
CA SER A 259 -6.34 -16.36 -4.62
C SER A 259 -5.23 -17.32 -4.18
N LYS A 260 -3.97 -16.97 -4.40
CA LYS A 260 -2.80 -17.72 -3.93
C LYS A 260 -2.66 -17.66 -2.42
N GLN A 261 -3.00 -16.53 -1.81
CA GLN A 261 -3.07 -16.40 -0.36
C GLN A 261 -4.07 -17.40 0.21
N ASP A 262 -5.29 -17.43 -0.31
CA ASP A 262 -6.35 -18.34 0.16
C ASP A 262 -5.99 -19.82 -0.03
N SER A 263 -5.19 -20.16 -1.03
CA SER A 263 -4.72 -21.53 -1.27
C SER A 263 -3.53 -21.94 -0.40
N ASN A 264 -2.68 -21.00 0.02
CA ASN A 264 -1.44 -21.26 0.78
C ASN A 264 -1.59 -20.98 2.29
N ILE A 265 -2.54 -20.16 2.67
CA ILE A 265 -2.90 -20.01 4.07
C ILE A 265 -3.62 -21.30 4.46
N LEU A 266 -3.10 -21.96 5.49
CA LEU A 266 -3.92 -22.86 6.31
C LEU A 266 -5.08 -22.01 6.81
N SER A 267 -6.18 -21.95 6.03
CA SER A 267 -7.37 -21.28 6.54
C SER A 267 -7.70 -21.92 7.86
N LEU A 268 -8.10 -21.15 8.84
CA LEU A 268 -8.51 -21.71 10.14
C LEU A 268 -9.49 -22.87 9.93
N ASN A 269 -10.36 -22.79 8.92
CA ASN A 269 -11.25 -23.85 8.50
C ASN A 269 -10.52 -25.12 8.03
N ASN A 270 -9.39 -25.02 7.34
CA ASN A 270 -8.61 -26.19 6.91
C ASN A 270 -7.80 -26.76 8.08
N VAL A 271 -7.28 -25.90 8.94
CA VAL A 271 -6.61 -26.30 10.18
C VAL A 271 -7.58 -26.99 11.14
N LEU A 272 -8.79 -26.47 11.28
CA LEU A 272 -9.85 -27.04 12.12
C LEU A 272 -10.46 -28.33 11.53
N LYS A 273 -10.45 -28.51 10.19
CA LYS A 273 -10.96 -29.71 9.54
C LYS A 273 -9.99 -30.90 9.57
N ASN A 274 -8.67 -30.64 9.69
CA ASN A 274 -7.62 -31.65 9.47
C ASN A 274 -6.98 -32.20 10.75
N ASP A 275 -7.70 -32.31 11.85
CA ASP A 275 -7.17 -32.92 13.11
C ASP A 275 -5.77 -32.42 13.52
N SER A 276 -5.48 -31.15 13.18
CA SER A 276 -4.21 -30.50 13.48
C SER A 276 -4.09 -30.23 14.98
N VAL A 277 -2.88 -29.93 15.44
CA VAL A 277 -2.61 -29.54 16.83
C VAL A 277 -3.53 -28.42 17.30
N ILE A 278 -3.85 -27.46 16.40
CA ILE A 278 -4.74 -26.33 16.71
C ILE A 278 -6.20 -26.77 16.85
N SER A 279 -6.65 -27.79 16.10
CA SER A 279 -8.01 -28.35 16.29
C SER A 279 -8.17 -29.09 17.61
N LYS A 280 -7.07 -29.49 18.22
CA LYS A 280 -7.03 -30.05 19.59
C LYS A 280 -7.03 -28.96 20.66
N LEU A 281 -6.48 -27.77 20.34
CA LEU A 281 -6.43 -26.63 21.25
C LEU A 281 -7.75 -25.86 21.32
N ILE A 282 -8.58 -25.93 20.28
CA ILE A 282 -9.89 -25.25 20.25
C ILE A 282 -11.00 -26.31 20.34
N PRO A 283 -11.68 -26.44 21.50
CA PRO A 283 -12.79 -27.35 21.66
C PRO A 283 -13.87 -27.14 20.58
N SER A 284 -14.58 -28.19 20.20
CA SER A 284 -15.59 -28.14 19.13
C SER A 284 -16.72 -27.13 19.40
N ASN A 285 -16.98 -26.83 20.65
CA ASN A 285 -18.02 -25.89 21.08
C ASN A 285 -17.57 -24.42 20.98
N ASP A 286 -16.27 -24.15 20.89
CA ASP A 286 -15.67 -22.81 20.87
C ASP A 286 -15.20 -22.41 19.47
N ARG A 287 -15.59 -23.19 18.47
CA ARG A 287 -15.27 -22.88 17.06
C ARG A 287 -16.02 -21.64 16.61
N PRO A 288 -15.36 -20.77 15.80
CA PRO A 288 -16.00 -19.56 15.35
C PRO A 288 -17.33 -19.84 14.65
N SER A 289 -18.37 -19.15 15.08
CA SER A 289 -19.73 -19.32 14.60
C SER A 289 -20.09 -18.34 13.49
N ASN A 290 -19.28 -17.31 13.29
CA ASN A 290 -19.52 -16.24 12.30
C ASN A 290 -18.21 -15.74 11.66
N GLU A 291 -18.37 -14.93 10.62
CA GLU A 291 -17.22 -14.39 9.85
C GLU A 291 -16.29 -13.50 10.68
N LEU A 292 -16.82 -12.74 11.63
CA LEU A 292 -16.02 -11.85 12.49
C LEU A 292 -15.14 -12.65 13.45
N GLU A 293 -15.69 -13.66 14.10
CA GLU A 293 -14.94 -14.56 14.99
C GLU A 293 -13.86 -15.32 14.20
N THR A 294 -14.21 -15.79 12.99
CA THR A 294 -13.27 -16.44 12.07
C THR A 294 -12.15 -15.48 11.68
N TYR A 295 -12.48 -14.22 11.38
CA TYR A 295 -11.50 -13.20 11.05
C TYR A 295 -10.55 -12.91 12.23
N LEU A 296 -11.08 -12.71 13.43
CA LEU A 296 -10.29 -12.42 14.63
C LEU A 296 -9.35 -13.58 14.99
N LEU A 297 -9.85 -14.82 14.90
CA LEU A 297 -9.03 -16.01 15.10
C LEU A 297 -7.93 -16.16 14.03
N LYS A 298 -8.23 -15.85 12.77
CA LYS A 298 -7.21 -15.81 11.70
C LYS A 298 -6.10 -14.80 12.00
N GLN A 299 -6.43 -13.63 12.57
CA GLN A 299 -5.41 -12.64 12.96
C GLN A 299 -4.55 -13.09 14.14
N LEU A 300 -5.12 -13.81 15.08
CA LEU A 300 -4.42 -14.31 16.28
C LEU A 300 -3.57 -15.57 16.00
N LEU A 301 -4.01 -16.43 15.08
CA LEU A 301 -3.39 -17.73 14.80
C LEU A 301 -2.64 -17.75 13.45
N TYR A 302 -2.33 -16.60 12.88
CA TYR A 302 -1.61 -16.51 11.61
C TYR A 302 -0.16 -16.98 11.78
N VAL A 303 0.10 -18.23 11.41
CA VAL A 303 1.45 -18.78 11.25
C VAL A 303 1.56 -19.33 9.83
N GLU A 304 2.28 -18.62 8.96
CA GLU A 304 2.61 -19.13 7.62
C GLU A 304 3.78 -20.12 7.73
N MET A 305 3.47 -21.41 7.73
CA MET A 305 4.47 -22.48 7.63
C MET A 305 4.72 -22.80 6.15
N THR A 306 5.52 -21.98 5.48
CA THR A 306 5.90 -22.24 4.09
C THR A 306 6.88 -23.42 4.02
N ASP A 307 6.91 -24.10 2.85
CA ASP A 307 7.92 -25.16 2.58
C ASP A 307 9.35 -24.59 2.63
N GLU A 308 9.51 -23.29 2.51
CA GLU A 308 10.77 -22.56 2.63
C GLU A 308 11.24 -22.48 4.08
N ILE A 309 10.34 -22.14 5.04
CA ILE A 309 10.63 -22.17 6.48
C ILE A 309 11.03 -23.58 6.90
N LYS A 310 10.35 -24.61 6.38
CA LYS A 310 10.70 -26.02 6.64
C LYS A 310 12.08 -26.38 6.10
N ARG A 311 12.42 -25.95 4.87
CA ARG A 311 13.75 -26.20 4.27
C ARG A 311 14.86 -25.42 4.94
N GLU A 312 14.63 -24.13 5.23
CA GLU A 312 15.59 -23.32 5.97
C GLU A 312 15.85 -23.88 7.35
N SER A 313 14.82 -24.42 8.00
CA SER A 313 14.97 -25.05 9.31
C SER A 313 15.93 -26.26 9.27
N ASP A 314 16.12 -26.95 8.12
CA ASP A 314 17.01 -28.09 8.01
C ASP A 314 18.50 -27.72 8.08
N ASN A 315 18.86 -26.48 7.84
CA ASN A 315 20.24 -25.98 7.87
C ASN A 315 20.69 -25.38 9.20
N TYR A 316 19.82 -25.30 10.20
CA TYR A 316 20.15 -24.65 11.48
C TYR A 316 20.40 -25.67 12.59
N ASN A 317 21.39 -25.36 13.43
CA ASN A 317 21.70 -26.13 14.63
C ASN A 317 21.70 -25.22 15.87
N ASN A 318 21.69 -25.82 17.06
CA ASN A 318 21.67 -25.11 18.33
C ASN A 318 22.83 -24.13 18.49
N GLU A 319 24.00 -24.41 17.90
CA GLU A 319 25.20 -23.58 18.04
C GLU A 319 25.02 -22.18 17.40
N ILE A 320 24.32 -22.09 16.27
CA ILE A 320 24.01 -20.84 15.59
C ILE A 320 23.05 -20.00 16.43
N PHE A 321 22.07 -20.62 17.07
CA PHE A 321 21.13 -19.97 17.98
C PHE A 321 21.85 -19.31 19.16
N TYR A 322 22.75 -20.05 19.83
CA TYR A 322 23.50 -19.55 20.97
C TYR A 322 24.49 -18.44 20.62
N ARG A 323 24.85 -18.29 19.36
CA ARG A 323 25.67 -17.16 18.85
C ARG A 323 24.88 -15.85 18.65
N GLY A 324 23.59 -15.84 18.96
CA GLY A 324 22.73 -14.66 18.92
C GLY A 324 22.16 -14.31 17.53
N ASN A 325 22.25 -15.23 16.57
CA ASN A 325 21.62 -15.07 15.26
C ASN A 325 20.14 -15.45 15.37
N ALA A 326 19.26 -14.48 15.54
CA ALA A 326 17.81 -14.70 15.59
C ALA A 326 17.25 -14.83 14.17
N HIS A 327 16.71 -15.99 13.83
CA HIS A 327 16.14 -16.27 12.52
C HIS A 327 14.67 -16.73 12.62
N GLY A 328 13.81 -15.85 13.09
CA GLY A 328 12.36 -16.01 12.99
C GLY A 328 11.77 -17.37 13.43
N PHE A 329 10.69 -17.77 12.81
CA PHE A 329 9.91 -18.97 13.16
C PHE A 329 10.57 -20.33 12.84
N SER A 330 11.63 -20.36 12.04
CA SER A 330 12.33 -21.61 11.70
C SER A 330 12.90 -22.33 12.93
N TRP A 331 13.25 -21.60 13.98
CA TRP A 331 13.72 -22.15 15.25
C TRP A 331 12.61 -22.83 16.05
N ILE A 332 11.43 -22.19 16.08
CA ILE A 332 10.23 -22.71 16.74
C ILE A 332 9.79 -24.00 16.04
N ALA A 333 9.83 -24.03 14.69
CA ALA A 333 9.46 -25.20 13.91
C ALA A 333 10.34 -26.43 14.19
N LYS A 334 11.58 -26.23 14.67
CA LYS A 334 12.52 -27.33 15.05
C LYS A 334 12.58 -27.60 16.55
N ASN A 335 11.77 -26.96 17.37
CA ASN A 335 11.89 -26.99 18.83
C ASN A 335 13.31 -26.61 19.31
N LEU A 336 13.97 -25.67 18.63
CA LEU A 336 15.31 -25.19 19.00
C LEU A 336 15.26 -23.96 19.90
N ASP A 337 14.07 -23.41 20.14
CA ASP A 337 13.84 -22.31 21.06
C ASP A 337 14.04 -22.74 22.51
N PHE A 338 14.50 -21.80 23.31
CA PHE A 338 14.66 -22.02 24.74
C PHE A 338 13.34 -21.79 25.46
N GLN A 339 12.69 -22.85 25.94
CA GLN A 339 11.48 -22.70 26.76
C GLN A 339 11.81 -21.96 28.07
N ARG A 340 11.22 -20.79 28.20
CA ARG A 340 11.34 -19.96 29.41
C ARG A 340 10.25 -20.28 30.40
N ALA A 341 10.55 -20.12 31.69
CA ALA A 341 9.55 -20.33 32.75
C ALA A 341 8.28 -19.49 32.54
N ILE A 342 8.42 -18.27 31.94
CA ILE A 342 7.28 -17.40 31.62
C ILE A 342 6.40 -17.99 30.52
N GLU A 343 6.95 -18.68 29.51
CA GLU A 343 6.18 -19.32 28.44
C GLU A 343 5.26 -20.38 28.99
N ARG A 344 5.77 -21.19 29.92
CA ARG A 344 4.98 -22.21 30.64
C ARG A 344 3.90 -21.58 31.51
N THR A 345 4.20 -20.46 32.17
CA THR A 345 3.20 -19.69 32.93
C THR A 345 2.11 -19.14 32.00
N LEU A 346 2.50 -18.60 30.82
CA LEU A 346 1.56 -18.10 29.83
C LEU A 346 0.71 -19.20 29.21
N GLU A 347 1.30 -20.39 28.97
CA GLU A 347 0.57 -21.57 28.50
C GLU A 347 -0.51 -21.97 29.51
N VAL A 348 -0.16 -22.06 30.80
CA VAL A 348 -1.11 -22.39 31.87
C VAL A 348 -2.18 -21.30 31.98
N GLU A 349 -1.80 -20.03 32.02
CA GLU A 349 -2.75 -18.93 32.13
C GLU A 349 -3.68 -18.82 30.88
N LEU A 350 -3.16 -19.02 29.67
CA LEU A 350 -3.93 -18.91 28.45
C LEU A 350 -4.79 -20.13 28.13
N PHE A 351 -4.36 -21.33 28.49
CA PHE A 351 -5.01 -22.57 28.04
C PHE A 351 -5.60 -23.44 29.14
N GLU A 352 -5.09 -23.37 30.38
CA GLU A 352 -5.58 -24.19 31.49
C GLU A 352 -6.54 -23.42 32.40
N ASN A 353 -6.33 -22.11 32.61
CA ASN A 353 -7.13 -21.28 33.51
C ASN A 353 -8.20 -20.46 32.83
N PHE A 354 -8.32 -20.55 31.51
CA PHE A 354 -9.40 -19.91 30.78
C PHE A 354 -10.71 -20.67 30.99
N GLU A 355 -11.37 -20.41 32.10
CA GLU A 355 -12.81 -20.62 32.19
C GLU A 355 -13.46 -19.55 31.32
N ILE A 356 -14.06 -19.99 30.21
CA ILE A 356 -14.82 -19.14 29.31
C ILE A 356 -16.06 -18.67 30.08
N SER A 357 -15.88 -17.63 30.88
CA SER A 357 -17.00 -16.80 31.29
C SER A 357 -17.51 -16.06 30.06
N ASN A 358 -18.80 -15.85 29.93
CA ASN A 358 -19.53 -15.19 28.84
C ASN A 358 -18.97 -13.82 28.33
N GLN A 359 -17.68 -13.56 28.44
CA GLN A 359 -16.97 -12.39 27.93
C GLN A 359 -16.30 -12.73 26.60
N LEU A 360 -16.65 -11.98 25.57
CA LEU A 360 -16.22 -12.17 24.19
C LEU A 360 -14.71 -12.06 23.95
N PHE A 361 -13.94 -11.43 24.85
CA PHE A 361 -12.47 -11.27 24.72
C PHE A 361 -11.78 -11.10 26.07
N ASN A 362 -10.67 -11.80 26.24
CA ASN A 362 -9.70 -11.53 27.29
C ASN A 362 -8.38 -11.07 26.65
N PHE A 363 -7.76 -10.03 27.21
CA PHE A 363 -6.49 -9.50 26.72
C PHE A 363 -5.40 -9.77 27.73
N LEU A 364 -4.29 -10.37 27.28
CA LEU A 364 -3.06 -10.49 28.03
C LEU A 364 -2.03 -9.49 27.51
N ILE A 365 -1.56 -8.60 28.37
CA ILE A 365 -0.51 -7.62 28.05
C ILE A 365 0.79 -8.10 28.68
N ILE A 366 1.78 -8.44 27.83
CA ILE A 366 3.12 -8.84 28.27
C ILE A 366 4.05 -7.64 28.14
N ASN A 367 4.50 -7.10 29.27
CA ASN A 367 5.48 -6.04 29.34
C ASN A 367 6.88 -6.57 29.65
N GLY A 368 7.91 -6.11 28.93
CA GLY A 368 9.30 -6.46 29.17
C GLY A 368 10.23 -5.40 28.60
N TYR A 369 11.46 -5.37 29.09
CA TYR A 369 12.50 -4.49 28.55
C TYR A 369 12.94 -4.94 27.15
N ALA A 370 13.58 -4.04 26.38
CA ALA A 370 14.17 -4.39 25.09
C ALA A 370 15.16 -5.56 25.27
N GLY A 371 15.04 -6.57 24.40
CA GLY A 371 15.87 -7.79 24.50
C GLY A 371 15.39 -8.84 25.51
N SER A 372 14.28 -8.63 26.21
CA SER A 372 13.72 -9.65 27.13
C SER A 372 13.08 -10.86 26.41
N GLY A 373 12.96 -10.81 25.07
CA GLY A 373 12.39 -11.86 24.25
C GLY A 373 10.89 -12.05 24.48
N LYS A 374 10.14 -10.96 24.38
CA LYS A 374 8.66 -10.96 24.47
C LYS A 374 8.03 -11.75 23.33
#